data_a735549967c25b2a673c3d83f71ab102
#
_entry.id   a735549967c25b2a673c3d83f71ab102
#
_cell.length_a   1.000
_cell.length_b   1.000
_cell.length_c   1.000
_cell.angle_alpha   90.00
_cell.angle_beta   90.00
_cell.angle_gamma   90.00
#
_symmetry.space_group_name_H-M   'P 1'
#
loop_
_entity.id
_entity.type
_entity.pdbx_description
1 polymer ?
#
loop_
_entity_poly.entity_id
_entity_poly.type
_entity_poly.pdbx_seq_one_letter_code
_entity_poly.pdbx_strand_id
1 'polypeptide(L)'
;ETTKIFSLFYKVQDYFKSYMDTSSLLSLEFRRFIQEGKYKKNQIAYFDRNSNKATIQNKKIDITNYTQDVISALYACRTIPNEEIIINDTIFIQVYNLEKKEMFNTYFVPIKKEKIKTKLFGEINTIKCHPHVQKNRIFSDKDETYIWVTDDQYHVPVKVETPIQVGSIYIEIIDAENINYKF
;
A
#
# COMPACT_ATOMS: atom_id res chain seq x y z
N GLU A 1 -17.00 4.50 -3.06
CA GLU A 1 -17.90 4.41 -4.23
C GLU A 1 -17.97 5.78 -4.87
N THR A 2 -17.59 5.86 -6.14
CA THR A 2 -17.86 7.04 -6.97
C THR A 2 -19.37 7.22 -7.06
N THR A 3 -19.89 8.41 -6.77
CA THR A 3 -21.32 8.68 -6.89
C THR A 3 -21.82 8.28 -8.27
N LYS A 4 -22.99 7.67 -8.37
CA LYS A 4 -23.60 7.12 -9.61
C LYS A 4 -23.56 8.10 -10.79
N ILE A 5 -23.60 9.40 -10.54
CA ILE A 5 -23.57 10.45 -11.56
C ILE A 5 -22.17 10.58 -12.21
N PHE A 6 -21.08 10.48 -11.44
CA PHE A 6 -19.71 10.55 -11.95
C PHE A 6 -19.33 9.31 -12.78
N SER A 7 -19.84 8.14 -12.39
CA SER A 7 -19.55 6.86 -13.09
C SER A 7 -20.18 6.80 -14.50
N LEU A 8 -21.19 7.61 -14.79
CA LEU A 8 -21.80 7.74 -16.13
C LEU A 8 -20.87 8.47 -17.13
N PHE A 9 -20.01 9.35 -16.65
CA PHE A 9 -19.13 10.16 -17.49
C PHE A 9 -17.67 9.72 -17.47
N TYR A 10 -17.22 9.10 -16.39
CA TYR A 10 -15.83 8.70 -16.23
C TYR A 10 -15.71 7.41 -15.40
N LYS A 11 -15.48 6.30 -16.07
CA LYS A 11 -15.33 5.00 -15.42
C LYS A 11 -13.92 4.87 -14.88
N VAL A 12 -13.77 4.67 -13.56
CA VAL A 12 -12.52 4.31 -12.90
C VAL A 12 -12.65 2.88 -12.38
N GLN A 13 -11.73 2.02 -12.79
CA GLN A 13 -11.68 0.62 -12.37
C GLN A 13 -10.24 0.15 -12.35
N ASP A 14 -9.63 0.18 -11.19
CA ASP A 14 -8.24 -0.17 -11.00
C ASP A 14 -8.11 -1.42 -10.12
N TYR A 15 -7.28 -2.35 -10.55
CA TYR A 15 -6.95 -3.56 -9.81
C TYR A 15 -5.45 -3.66 -9.61
N PHE A 16 -5.08 -3.92 -8.36
CA PHE A 16 -3.72 -4.25 -7.95
C PHE A 16 -3.76 -5.60 -7.25
N LYS A 17 -2.91 -6.53 -7.66
CA LYS A 17 -2.83 -7.86 -7.08
C LYS A 17 -1.39 -8.30 -6.95
N SER A 18 -1.00 -8.71 -5.74
CA SER A 18 0.30 -9.29 -5.45
C SER A 18 0.14 -10.74 -5.03
N TYR A 19 1.00 -11.61 -5.56
CA TYR A 19 1.21 -12.95 -5.07
C TYR A 19 2.55 -12.97 -4.36
N MET A 20 2.54 -13.36 -3.09
CA MET A 20 3.69 -13.30 -2.21
C MET A 20 4.04 -14.68 -1.69
N ASP A 21 5.32 -14.92 -1.45
CA ASP A 21 5.75 -16.03 -0.63
C ASP A 21 5.25 -15.84 0.81
N THR A 22 4.65 -16.90 1.38
CA THR A 22 3.97 -16.80 2.68
C THR A 22 4.93 -16.71 3.87
N SER A 23 6.19 -17.09 3.69
CA SER A 23 7.20 -17.07 4.76
C SER A 23 8.02 -15.77 4.76
N SER A 24 8.40 -15.28 3.58
CA SER A 24 9.24 -14.08 3.44
C SER A 24 8.44 -12.81 3.13
N LEU A 25 7.17 -12.92 2.76
CA LEU A 25 6.30 -11.86 2.24
C LEU A 25 6.89 -11.13 1.01
N LEU A 26 7.86 -11.74 0.34
CA LEU A 26 8.42 -11.20 -0.89
C LEU A 26 7.48 -11.45 -2.06
N SER A 27 7.32 -10.43 -2.90
CA SER A 27 6.52 -10.54 -4.12
C SER A 27 7.09 -11.58 -5.08
N LEU A 28 6.26 -12.47 -5.59
CA LEU A 28 6.56 -13.42 -6.67
C LEU A 28 5.95 -12.95 -7.99
N GLU A 29 4.77 -12.35 -7.92
CA GLU A 29 4.09 -11.78 -9.07
C GLU A 29 3.26 -10.58 -8.65
N PHE A 30 3.31 -9.51 -9.44
CA PHE A 30 2.48 -8.32 -9.26
C PHE A 30 1.72 -7.99 -10.54
N ARG A 31 0.42 -7.83 -10.43
CA ARG A 31 -0.48 -7.44 -11.52
C ARG A 31 -1.09 -6.07 -11.25
N ARG A 32 -1.05 -5.22 -12.25
CA ARG A 32 -1.69 -3.91 -12.24
C ARG A 32 -2.58 -3.76 -13.47
N PHE A 33 -3.85 -3.53 -13.26
CA PHE A 33 -4.80 -3.15 -14.29
C PHE A 33 -5.38 -1.78 -13.94
N ILE A 34 -5.27 -0.84 -14.85
CA ILE A 34 -5.79 0.52 -14.71
C ILE A 34 -6.80 0.75 -15.82
N GLN A 35 -7.97 1.25 -15.46
CA GLN A 35 -8.95 1.78 -16.41
C GLN A 35 -9.52 3.09 -15.89
N GLU A 36 -9.10 4.20 -16.49
CA GLU A 36 -9.53 5.56 -16.18
C GLU A 36 -10.12 6.19 -17.45
N GLY A 37 -11.45 6.14 -17.58
CA GLY A 37 -12.12 6.55 -18.82
C GLY A 37 -11.67 5.71 -20.02
N LYS A 38 -11.04 6.37 -21.00
CA LYS A 38 -10.47 5.71 -22.21
C LYS A 38 -9.06 5.14 -21.99
N TYR A 39 -8.37 5.56 -20.93
CA TYR A 39 -7.04 5.06 -20.63
C TYR A 39 -7.13 3.67 -20.02
N LYS A 40 -6.38 2.73 -20.62
CA LYS A 40 -6.27 1.35 -20.11
C LYS A 40 -4.81 0.93 -20.09
N LYS A 41 -4.39 0.29 -19.00
CA LYS A 41 -3.05 -0.24 -18.87
C LYS A 41 -3.10 -1.57 -18.12
N ASN A 42 -2.45 -2.58 -18.67
CA ASN A 42 -2.29 -3.87 -18.01
C ASN A 42 -0.79 -4.19 -17.93
N GLN A 43 -0.30 -4.46 -16.73
CA GLN A 43 1.11 -4.72 -16.49
C GLN A 43 1.24 -5.90 -15.53
N ILE A 44 2.20 -6.77 -15.81
CA ILE A 44 2.55 -7.91 -14.95
C ILE A 44 4.05 -7.86 -14.74
N ALA A 45 4.48 -8.04 -13.51
CA ALA A 45 5.86 -8.25 -13.11
C ALA A 45 5.99 -9.63 -12.46
N TYR A 46 6.98 -10.41 -12.86
CA TYR A 46 7.37 -11.68 -12.24
C TYR A 46 8.72 -11.51 -11.57
N PHE A 47 8.84 -11.91 -10.31
CA PHE A 47 10.05 -11.77 -9.51
C PHE A 47 10.70 -13.13 -9.30
N ASP A 48 11.80 -13.37 -9.99
CA ASP A 48 12.64 -14.56 -9.76
C ASP A 48 13.65 -14.27 -8.65
N ARG A 49 13.36 -14.80 -7.47
CA ARG A 49 14.16 -14.59 -6.26
C ARG A 49 15.48 -15.33 -6.28
N ASN A 50 15.57 -16.44 -7.04
CA ASN A 50 16.80 -17.22 -7.14
C ASN A 50 17.85 -16.49 -7.98
N SER A 51 17.44 -15.82 -9.06
CA SER A 51 18.35 -15.09 -9.93
C SER A 51 18.42 -13.59 -9.63
N ASN A 52 17.66 -13.09 -8.64
CA ASN A 52 17.50 -11.66 -8.35
C ASN A 52 17.14 -10.85 -9.60
N LYS A 53 16.17 -11.34 -10.35
CA LYS A 53 15.67 -10.68 -11.56
C LYS A 53 14.16 -10.55 -11.53
N ALA A 54 13.66 -9.45 -12.08
CA ALA A 54 12.25 -9.33 -12.41
C ALA A 54 12.05 -9.28 -13.91
N THR A 55 10.98 -9.94 -14.39
CA THR A 55 10.56 -9.89 -15.80
C THR A 55 9.30 -9.04 -15.90
N ILE A 56 9.37 -7.95 -16.65
CA ILE A 56 8.28 -6.99 -16.83
C ILE A 56 8.11 -6.72 -18.32
N GLN A 57 6.92 -7.07 -18.84
CA GLN A 57 6.66 -6.89 -20.28
C GLN A 57 7.80 -7.40 -21.16
N ASN A 58 8.28 -8.63 -20.90
CA ASN A 58 9.38 -9.31 -21.60
C ASN A 58 10.79 -8.69 -21.41
N LYS A 59 10.95 -7.70 -20.55
CA LYS A 59 12.27 -7.17 -20.17
C LYS A 59 12.68 -7.72 -18.82
N LYS A 60 13.93 -8.21 -18.73
CA LYS A 60 14.55 -8.62 -17.46
C LYS A 60 15.29 -7.43 -16.89
N ILE A 61 15.14 -7.23 -15.60
CA ILE A 61 15.82 -6.22 -14.80
C ILE A 61 16.42 -6.86 -13.56
N ASP A 62 17.53 -6.31 -13.09
CA ASP A 62 18.10 -6.72 -11.82
C ASP A 62 17.30 -6.12 -10.66
N ILE A 63 17.08 -6.92 -9.63
CA ILE A 63 16.42 -6.53 -8.38
C ILE A 63 17.28 -6.97 -7.21
N THR A 64 17.02 -6.41 -6.03
CA THR A 64 17.62 -6.92 -4.80
C THR A 64 16.79 -8.08 -4.23
N ASN A 65 17.37 -8.84 -3.31
CA ASN A 65 16.68 -9.94 -2.63
C ASN A 65 15.52 -9.48 -1.71
N TYR A 66 15.42 -8.19 -1.41
CA TYR A 66 14.35 -7.59 -0.59
C TYR A 66 13.43 -6.61 -1.35
N THR A 67 13.56 -6.56 -2.69
CA THR A 67 12.67 -5.74 -3.52
C THR A 67 11.21 -6.16 -3.36
N GLN A 68 10.33 -5.21 -3.10
CA GLN A 68 8.90 -5.41 -2.98
C GLN A 68 8.13 -4.82 -4.18
N ASP A 69 6.88 -5.20 -4.37
CA ASP A 69 5.88 -4.40 -5.07
C ASP A 69 5.12 -3.52 -4.06
N VAL A 70 4.23 -2.66 -4.54
CA VAL A 70 3.50 -1.71 -3.68
C VAL A 70 2.55 -2.39 -2.68
N ILE A 71 2.04 -3.59 -2.97
CA ILE A 71 1.16 -4.34 -2.08
C ILE A 71 1.99 -5.14 -1.08
N SER A 72 3.00 -5.87 -1.58
CA SER A 72 3.88 -6.66 -0.70
C SER A 72 4.68 -5.77 0.27
N ALA A 73 5.03 -4.55 -0.13
CA ALA A 73 5.63 -3.56 0.76
C ALA A 73 4.73 -3.23 1.96
N LEU A 74 3.43 -3.06 1.74
CA LEU A 74 2.47 -2.82 2.83
C LEU A 74 2.42 -4.01 3.80
N TYR A 75 2.48 -5.25 3.28
CA TYR A 75 2.51 -6.45 4.12
C TYR A 75 3.83 -6.59 4.86
N ALA A 76 4.96 -6.25 4.24
CA ALA A 76 6.27 -6.24 4.90
C ALA A 76 6.31 -5.25 6.07
N CYS A 77 5.68 -4.06 5.95
CA CYS A 77 5.56 -3.11 7.05
C CYS A 77 4.87 -3.71 8.28
N ARG A 78 3.95 -4.65 8.10
CA ARG A 78 3.22 -5.28 9.20
C ARG A 78 4.07 -6.25 10.03
N THR A 79 5.24 -6.65 9.55
CA THR A 79 6.15 -7.55 10.27
C THR A 79 7.24 -6.82 11.04
N ILE A 80 7.23 -5.50 11.02
CA ILE A 80 8.21 -4.70 11.78
C ILE A 80 7.90 -4.87 13.28
N PRO A 81 8.90 -5.26 14.09
CA PRO A 81 8.71 -5.37 15.54
C PRO A 81 8.29 -4.04 16.18
N ASN A 82 7.39 -4.11 17.18
CA ASN A 82 6.89 -2.91 17.86
C ASN A 82 8.01 -2.03 18.45
N GLU A 83 9.10 -2.63 18.90
CA GLU A 83 10.29 -1.96 19.45
C GLU A 83 11.08 -1.18 18.41
N GLU A 84 10.94 -1.52 17.14
CA GLU A 84 11.56 -0.82 16.02
C GLU A 84 10.69 0.34 15.49
N ILE A 85 9.43 0.44 15.92
CA ILE A 85 8.53 1.52 15.52
C ILE A 85 8.72 2.73 16.44
N ILE A 86 9.63 3.59 16.07
CA ILE A 86 9.93 4.83 16.82
C ILE A 86 9.15 5.98 16.20
N ILE A 87 8.39 6.71 17.03
CA ILE A 87 7.62 7.87 16.58
C ILE A 87 8.55 8.95 16.02
N ASN A 88 8.20 9.48 14.84
CA ASN A 88 8.93 10.43 14.03
C ASN A 88 10.24 9.92 13.43
N ASP A 89 10.54 8.62 13.52
CA ASP A 89 11.64 8.02 12.77
C ASP A 89 11.18 7.57 11.38
N THR A 90 12.13 7.37 10.48
CA THR A 90 11.85 7.03 9.08
C THR A 90 12.18 5.58 8.78
N ILE A 91 11.20 4.82 8.34
CA ILE A 91 11.36 3.42 7.95
C ILE A 91 11.36 3.31 6.44
N PHE A 92 12.49 2.88 5.86
CA PHE A 92 12.68 2.77 4.41
C PHE A 92 12.31 1.39 3.88
N ILE A 93 11.67 1.39 2.71
CA ILE A 93 11.30 0.17 1.98
C ILE A 93 11.65 0.34 0.51
N GLN A 94 12.30 -0.65 -0.08
CA GLN A 94 12.60 -0.65 -1.50
C GLN A 94 11.47 -1.29 -2.30
N VAL A 95 10.92 -0.54 -3.25
CA VAL A 95 9.80 -0.95 -4.09
C VAL A 95 10.18 -0.81 -5.56
N TYR A 96 9.71 -1.74 -6.40
CA TYR A 96 9.77 -1.57 -7.84
C TYR A 96 8.54 -0.83 -8.35
N ASN A 97 8.76 0.33 -8.97
CA ASN A 97 7.71 1.11 -9.59
C ASN A 97 7.50 0.67 -11.05
N LEU A 98 6.38 -0.01 -11.32
CA LEU A 98 6.04 -0.46 -12.67
C LEU A 98 5.77 0.67 -13.67
N GLU A 99 5.37 1.84 -13.20
CA GLU A 99 5.06 2.97 -14.08
C GLU A 99 6.32 3.63 -14.59
N LYS A 100 7.24 3.95 -13.71
CA LYS A 100 8.53 4.56 -14.02
C LYS A 100 9.58 3.54 -14.46
N LYS A 101 9.34 2.24 -14.21
CA LYS A 101 10.25 1.12 -14.52
C LYS A 101 11.59 1.24 -13.80
N GLU A 102 11.57 1.64 -12.56
CA GLU A 102 12.76 1.87 -11.74
C GLU A 102 12.58 1.35 -10.31
N MET A 103 13.70 1.05 -9.66
CA MET A 103 13.76 0.83 -8.23
C MET A 103 13.63 2.16 -7.51
N PHE A 104 12.90 2.15 -6.41
CA PHE A 104 12.58 3.35 -5.70
C PHE A 104 12.51 3.05 -4.20
N ASN A 105 13.20 3.84 -3.41
CA ASN A 105 13.10 3.78 -1.98
C ASN A 105 11.91 4.62 -1.52
N THR A 106 10.87 3.95 -1.07
CA THR A 106 9.78 4.60 -0.35
C THR A 106 10.03 4.54 1.14
N TYR A 107 9.26 5.28 1.89
CA TYR A 107 9.35 5.29 3.35
C TYR A 107 7.98 5.60 3.97
N PHE A 108 7.86 5.29 5.25
CA PHE A 108 6.78 5.81 6.06
C PHE A 108 7.33 6.30 7.41
N VAL A 109 6.61 7.24 8.00
CA VAL A 109 6.94 7.84 9.28
C VAL A 109 5.81 7.57 10.25
N PRO A 110 6.01 6.81 11.33
CA PRO A 110 5.06 6.73 12.43
C PRO A 110 4.97 8.11 13.11
N ILE A 111 3.77 8.73 13.10
CA ILE A 111 3.57 10.11 13.59
C ILE A 111 3.22 10.14 15.07
N LYS A 112 2.27 9.29 15.46
CA LYS A 112 1.77 9.22 16.84
C LYS A 112 0.96 7.97 17.09
N LYS A 113 0.85 7.60 18.37
CA LYS A 113 -0.12 6.64 18.87
C LYS A 113 -1.38 7.37 19.30
N GLU A 114 -2.53 6.86 18.86
CA GLU A 114 -3.83 7.43 19.22
C GLU A 114 -4.93 6.37 19.18
N LYS A 115 -6.01 6.62 19.92
CA LYS A 115 -7.22 5.82 19.80
C LYS A 115 -8.10 6.38 18.70
N ILE A 116 -8.65 5.49 17.88
CA ILE A 116 -9.65 5.84 16.88
C ILE A 116 -10.88 4.94 17.04
N LYS A 117 -12.02 5.42 16.60
CA LYS A 117 -13.23 4.63 16.51
C LYS A 117 -13.41 4.10 15.10
N THR A 118 -13.51 2.79 14.93
CA THR A 118 -13.81 2.11 13.67
C THR A 118 -15.19 1.50 13.71
N LYS A 119 -15.78 1.24 12.53
CA LYS A 119 -17.10 0.59 12.44
C LYS A 119 -17.04 -0.88 12.83
N LEU A 120 -15.94 -1.56 12.47
CA LEU A 120 -15.80 -3.00 12.69
C LEU A 120 -15.37 -3.33 14.11
N PHE A 121 -14.41 -2.59 14.68
CA PHE A 121 -13.76 -2.96 15.94
C PHE A 121 -14.09 -2.04 17.12
N GLY A 122 -14.91 -1.00 16.90
CA GLY A 122 -15.17 0.01 17.94
C GLY A 122 -13.93 0.90 18.18
N GLU A 123 -13.66 1.22 19.45
CA GLU A 123 -12.50 2.03 19.83
C GLU A 123 -11.26 1.14 20.00
N ILE A 124 -10.20 1.45 19.25
CA ILE A 124 -8.95 0.68 19.25
C ILE A 124 -7.71 1.59 19.30
N ASN A 125 -6.62 1.06 19.86
CA ASN A 125 -5.32 1.72 19.84
C ASN A 125 -4.69 1.58 18.45
N THR A 126 -4.14 2.67 17.94
CA THR A 126 -3.53 2.70 16.60
C THR A 126 -2.25 3.53 16.58
N ILE A 127 -1.42 3.25 15.58
CA ILE A 127 -0.30 4.09 15.18
C ILE A 127 -0.72 4.78 13.90
N LYS A 128 -0.72 6.12 13.91
CA LYS A 128 -0.89 6.94 12.72
C LYS A 128 0.44 7.04 11.99
N CYS A 129 0.48 6.64 10.73
CA CYS A 129 1.67 6.66 9.89
C CYS A 129 1.46 7.56 8.67
N HIS A 130 2.53 8.25 8.25
CA HIS A 130 2.57 9.01 7.01
C HIS A 130 3.45 8.27 5.99
N PRO A 131 2.87 7.55 5.01
CA PRO A 131 3.62 6.93 3.93
C PRO A 131 4.05 7.96 2.89
N HIS A 132 5.25 7.82 2.37
CA HIS A 132 5.68 8.56 1.19
C HIS A 132 5.02 7.96 -0.06
N VAL A 133 3.98 8.62 -0.54
CA VAL A 133 3.26 8.23 -1.75
C VAL A 133 3.89 8.93 -2.95
N GLN A 134 4.23 8.15 -3.99
CA GLN A 134 4.73 8.76 -5.23
C GLN A 134 3.65 9.62 -5.88
N LYS A 135 4.07 10.81 -6.32
CA LYS A 135 3.25 11.72 -7.13
C LYS A 135 2.69 11.01 -8.36
N ASN A 136 1.42 11.14 -8.57
CA ASN A 136 0.74 10.69 -9.77
C ASN A 136 -0.38 11.69 -10.15
N ARG A 137 -1.26 11.33 -11.07
CA ARG A 137 -2.37 12.20 -11.52
C ARG A 137 -3.37 12.56 -10.42
N ILE A 138 -3.43 11.77 -9.34
CA ILE A 138 -4.42 11.91 -8.25
C ILE A 138 -3.80 12.57 -7.03
N PHE A 139 -2.52 12.26 -6.73
CA PHE A 139 -1.82 12.77 -5.55
C PHE A 139 -0.89 13.91 -5.93
N SER A 140 -1.04 15.04 -5.26
CA SER A 140 -0.17 16.22 -5.40
C SER A 140 0.95 16.21 -4.34
N ASP A 141 1.92 17.13 -4.47
CA ASP A 141 3.02 17.29 -3.50
C ASP A 141 2.58 17.74 -2.12
N LYS A 142 1.35 18.23 -2.01
CA LYS A 142 0.78 18.79 -0.78
C LYS A 142 -0.18 17.81 -0.10
N ASP A 143 -0.43 16.64 -0.73
CA ASP A 143 -1.42 15.70 -0.23
C ASP A 143 -0.78 14.79 0.82
N GLU A 144 -1.16 15.00 2.06
CA GLU A 144 -0.74 14.19 3.20
C GLU A 144 -1.64 12.97 3.31
N THR A 145 -1.18 11.82 2.82
CA THR A 145 -1.84 10.54 3.06
C THR A 145 -1.48 10.03 4.44
N TYR A 146 -2.48 9.56 5.18
CA TYR A 146 -2.29 8.92 6.47
C TYR A 146 -2.88 7.52 6.48
N ILE A 147 -2.18 6.61 7.14
CA ILE A 147 -2.64 5.24 7.38
C ILE A 147 -2.64 5.01 8.90
N TRP A 148 -3.73 4.48 9.43
CA TRP A 148 -3.80 4.00 10.80
C TRP A 148 -3.69 2.49 10.81
N VAL A 149 -2.72 1.98 11.53
CA VAL A 149 -2.53 0.55 11.78
C VAL A 149 -2.79 0.25 13.24
N THR A 150 -3.18 -0.98 13.58
CA THR A 150 -3.33 -1.38 14.99
C THR A 150 -2.00 -1.26 15.74
N ASP A 151 -2.03 -0.77 16.99
CA ASP A 151 -0.86 -0.69 17.87
C ASP A 151 -0.65 -2.03 18.59
N ASP A 152 -0.32 -3.06 17.83
CA ASP A 152 -0.06 -4.42 18.26
C ASP A 152 0.96 -5.09 17.31
N GLN A 153 1.30 -6.35 17.56
CA GLN A 153 2.30 -7.10 16.78
C GLN A 153 1.91 -7.36 15.30
N TYR A 154 0.70 -7.01 14.87
CA TYR A 154 0.20 -7.35 13.53
C TYR A 154 0.05 -6.15 12.62
N HIS A 155 0.01 -4.94 13.18
CA HIS A 155 -0.10 -3.68 12.45
C HIS A 155 -1.13 -3.72 11.32
N VAL A 156 -2.36 -4.17 11.63
CA VAL A 156 -3.43 -4.27 10.65
C VAL A 156 -3.86 -2.87 10.20
N PRO A 157 -3.82 -2.56 8.89
CA PRO A 157 -4.33 -1.29 8.40
C PRO A 157 -5.85 -1.22 8.60
N VAL A 158 -6.32 -0.24 9.36
CA VAL A 158 -7.74 -0.09 9.71
C VAL A 158 -8.39 1.13 9.07
N LYS A 159 -7.59 2.16 8.78
CA LYS A 159 -8.07 3.39 8.13
C LYS A 159 -6.99 3.97 7.24
N VAL A 160 -7.40 4.51 6.09
CA VAL A 160 -6.58 5.38 5.22
C VAL A 160 -7.35 6.65 4.97
N GLU A 161 -6.65 7.77 5.03
CA GLU A 161 -7.18 9.07 4.68
C GLU A 161 -6.17 9.79 3.78
N THR A 162 -6.62 10.22 2.61
CA THR A 162 -5.80 10.94 1.66
C THR A 162 -6.59 12.12 1.09
N PRO A 163 -6.15 13.35 1.29
CA PRO A 163 -6.74 14.50 0.61
C PRO A 163 -6.48 14.38 -0.90
N ILE A 164 -7.41 14.89 -1.67
CA ILE A 164 -7.32 15.03 -3.12
C ILE A 164 -7.65 16.48 -3.49
N GLN A 165 -7.47 16.85 -4.76
CA GLN A 165 -7.72 18.23 -5.21
C GLN A 165 -9.09 18.79 -4.79
N VAL A 166 -10.11 17.92 -4.68
CA VAL A 166 -11.45 18.30 -4.20
C VAL A 166 -11.93 17.23 -3.21
N GLY A 167 -11.79 17.50 -1.90
CA GLY A 167 -12.23 16.62 -0.83
C GLY A 167 -11.14 15.67 -0.34
N SER A 168 -11.55 14.49 0.15
CA SER A 168 -10.66 13.45 0.65
C SER A 168 -11.19 12.06 0.33
N ILE A 169 -10.29 11.10 0.13
CA ILE A 169 -10.61 9.68 0.04
C ILE A 169 -10.44 9.07 1.43
N TYR A 170 -11.49 8.38 1.88
CA TYR A 170 -11.49 7.62 3.12
C TYR A 170 -11.65 6.14 2.81
N ILE A 171 -10.77 5.33 3.33
CA ILE A 171 -10.85 3.87 3.29
C ILE A 171 -10.87 3.39 4.74
N GLU A 172 -11.81 2.53 5.08
CA GLU A 172 -11.93 1.92 6.41
C GLU A 172 -12.16 0.43 6.26
N ILE A 173 -11.56 -0.37 7.14
CA ILE A 173 -11.80 -1.81 7.19
C ILE A 173 -13.27 -2.07 7.53
N ILE A 174 -13.93 -2.93 6.74
CA ILE A 174 -15.36 -3.24 6.89
C ILE A 174 -15.61 -4.68 7.28
N ASP A 175 -14.64 -5.56 7.06
CA ASP A 175 -14.71 -6.98 7.37
C ASP A 175 -13.31 -7.55 7.60
N ALA A 176 -13.21 -8.58 8.43
CA ALA A 176 -11.95 -9.25 8.74
C ALA A 176 -12.21 -10.69 9.19
N GLU A 177 -11.58 -11.64 8.49
CA GLU A 177 -11.65 -13.05 8.80
C GLU A 177 -10.32 -13.56 9.36
N ASN A 178 -10.38 -14.59 10.22
CA ASN A 178 -9.22 -15.26 10.82
C ASN A 178 -8.29 -14.31 11.62
N ILE A 179 -8.84 -13.21 12.11
CA ILE A 179 -8.15 -12.33 13.03
C ILE A 179 -8.48 -12.78 14.44
N ASN A 180 -7.56 -13.49 15.09
CA ASN A 180 -7.68 -13.89 16.48
C ASN A 180 -7.37 -12.71 17.42
N TYR A 181 -8.05 -11.59 17.23
CA TYR A 181 -7.93 -10.44 18.13
C TYR A 181 -9.05 -10.38 19.14
N LYS A 182 -8.65 -10.16 20.37
CA LYS A 182 -9.47 -9.43 21.34
C LYS A 182 -8.94 -7.99 21.36
N PHE A 183 -9.66 -7.11 20.71
CA PHE A 183 -9.43 -5.66 20.80
C PHE A 183 -9.80 -5.16 22.20
#